data_9cc5da1c269b1c0a417ad7a494fb4e9f
#
_entry.id   9cc5da1c269b1c0a417ad7a494fb4e9f
#
_cell.length_a   1.000
_cell.length_b   1.000
_cell.length_c   1.000
_cell.angle_alpha   90.00
_cell.angle_beta   90.00
_cell.angle_gamma   90.00
#
_symmetry.space_group_name_H-M   'P 1'
#
loop_
_entity.id
_entity.type
_entity.pdbx_description
1 polymer ?
#
loop_
_entity_poly.entity_id
_entity_poly.type
_entity_poly.pdbx_seq_one_letter_code
_entity_poly.pdbx_strand_id
1 'polypeptide(L)'
;MIRRIVKINEERCNGCGLCADACHEGAIGIIEGKAKLLRDDYCDGLGDCLPACPMDAISFEEREALPYDHAAVQAAMAEKKNEKAAAAEVPCRLTNWPVQIKLLPVNVGFLNGADVLVAADCTAYSYGRFHEDFVKGNATVIGCPKLDNYDYSEKLGALFTANDVRSVTLARMFVPCCGGMEAAVKKAIQISGKNIPLRVVTISAQGEILKDVVIEN
;
A
#
# COMPACT_ATOMS: atom_id res chain seq x y z
N MET A 1 45.96 -0.10 -4.52
CA MET A 1 46.50 -1.35 -5.07
C MET A 1 45.85 -1.64 -6.41
N ILE A 2 46.55 -2.31 -7.34
CA ILE A 2 45.93 -2.70 -8.61
C ILE A 2 44.93 -3.84 -8.34
N ARG A 3 43.71 -3.69 -8.80
CA ARG A 3 42.64 -4.67 -8.61
C ARG A 3 41.80 -4.78 -9.88
N ARG A 4 41.21 -5.95 -10.07
CA ARG A 4 40.20 -6.20 -11.08
C ARG A 4 38.83 -5.73 -10.51
N ILE A 5 38.20 -4.79 -11.16
CA ILE A 5 36.88 -4.28 -10.82
C ILE A 5 36.02 -4.19 -12.09
N VAL A 6 34.71 -4.04 -11.91
CA VAL A 6 33.79 -3.89 -13.04
C VAL A 6 33.88 -2.49 -13.64
N LYS A 7 33.78 -2.44 -14.98
CA LYS A 7 33.66 -1.24 -15.78
C LYS A 7 32.32 -1.29 -16.51
N ILE A 8 31.55 -0.24 -16.40
CA ILE A 8 30.24 -0.14 -17.04
C ILE A 8 30.31 0.86 -18.19
N ASN A 9 29.94 0.41 -19.39
CA ASN A 9 29.79 1.29 -20.56
C ASN A 9 28.40 1.93 -20.52
N GLU A 10 28.32 3.22 -20.13
CA GLU A 10 27.08 3.96 -20.00
C GLU A 10 26.35 4.16 -21.34
N GLU A 11 27.08 4.21 -22.48
CA GLU A 11 26.47 4.35 -23.82
C GLU A 11 25.68 3.10 -24.20
N ARG A 12 26.20 1.91 -23.87
CA ARG A 12 25.52 0.62 -24.12
C ARG A 12 24.45 0.30 -23.08
N CYS A 13 24.53 0.90 -21.90
CA CYS A 13 23.59 0.63 -20.81
C CYS A 13 22.19 1.18 -21.11
N ASN A 14 21.15 0.35 -20.96
CA ASN A 14 19.75 0.77 -21.10
C ASN A 14 19.06 1.07 -19.75
N GLY A 15 19.78 0.97 -18.62
CA GLY A 15 19.26 1.29 -17.29
C GLY A 15 18.31 0.24 -16.67
N CYS A 16 18.28 -0.99 -17.17
CA CYS A 16 17.30 -2.02 -16.73
C CYS A 16 17.45 -2.47 -15.27
N GLY A 17 18.60 -2.20 -14.60
CA GLY A 17 18.83 -2.50 -13.19
C GLY A 17 19.29 -3.93 -12.87
N LEU A 18 19.23 -4.88 -13.80
CA LEU A 18 19.52 -6.29 -13.54
C LEU A 18 20.94 -6.54 -12.96
N CYS A 19 21.92 -5.73 -13.36
CA CYS A 19 23.28 -5.82 -12.82
C CYS A 19 23.39 -5.30 -11.38
N ALA A 20 22.54 -4.33 -11.00
CA ALA A 20 22.48 -3.85 -9.62
C ALA A 20 21.83 -4.90 -8.71
N ASP A 21 20.79 -5.59 -9.20
CA ASP A 21 20.14 -6.69 -8.48
C ASP A 21 21.05 -7.92 -8.34
N ALA A 22 21.91 -8.20 -9.35
CA ALA A 22 22.86 -9.30 -9.34
C ALA A 22 24.15 -9.01 -8.55
N CYS A 23 24.37 -7.75 -8.13
CA CYS A 23 25.54 -7.39 -7.34
C CYS A 23 25.29 -7.69 -5.86
N HIS A 24 25.87 -8.75 -5.35
CA HIS A 24 25.68 -9.19 -3.97
C HIS A 24 26.21 -8.17 -2.94
N GLU A 25 27.22 -7.37 -3.31
CA GLU A 25 27.82 -6.34 -2.46
C GLU A 25 27.12 -4.98 -2.57
N GLY A 26 26.16 -4.85 -3.50
CA GLY A 26 25.46 -3.58 -3.75
C GLY A 26 26.39 -2.47 -4.25
N ALA A 27 27.49 -2.83 -4.93
CA ALA A 27 28.46 -1.89 -5.49
C ALA A 27 27.92 -1.13 -6.71
N ILE A 28 26.86 -1.63 -7.38
CA ILE A 28 26.26 -1.04 -8.57
C ILE A 28 24.94 -0.38 -8.21
N GLY A 29 24.73 0.84 -8.71
CA GLY A 29 23.46 1.56 -8.60
C GLY A 29 23.00 2.13 -9.93
N ILE A 30 21.72 2.54 -10.02
CA ILE A 30 21.17 3.26 -11.17
C ILE A 30 21.14 4.74 -10.85
N ILE A 31 21.89 5.52 -11.62
CA ILE A 31 21.97 6.97 -11.51
C ILE A 31 21.61 7.57 -12.88
N GLU A 32 20.62 8.44 -12.92
CA GLU A 32 20.12 9.09 -14.15
C GLU A 32 19.80 8.07 -15.27
N GLY A 33 19.21 6.92 -14.88
CA GLY A 33 18.81 5.88 -15.83
C GLY A 33 19.98 5.02 -16.37
N LYS A 34 21.18 5.11 -15.79
CA LYS A 34 22.35 4.33 -16.18
C LYS A 34 22.94 3.60 -14.97
N ALA A 35 23.43 2.39 -15.19
CA ALA A 35 24.16 1.67 -14.17
C ALA A 35 25.54 2.32 -13.96
N LYS A 36 25.92 2.51 -12.69
CA LYS A 36 27.23 3.05 -12.29
C LYS A 36 27.79 2.26 -11.13
N LEU A 37 29.13 2.09 -11.12
CA LEU A 37 29.83 1.61 -9.93
C LEU A 37 29.84 2.73 -8.89
N LEU A 38 29.21 2.51 -7.75
CA LEU A 38 29.04 3.52 -6.71
C LEU A 38 30.32 3.75 -5.90
N ARG A 39 31.03 2.64 -5.60
CA ARG A 39 32.28 2.64 -4.84
C ARG A 39 33.15 1.48 -5.28
N ASP A 40 34.46 1.74 -5.45
CA ASP A 40 35.44 0.72 -5.86
C ASP A 40 35.63 -0.32 -4.78
N ASP A 41 35.69 0.10 -3.51
CA ASP A 41 35.91 -0.73 -2.34
C ASP A 41 34.74 -1.66 -2.00
N TYR A 42 33.57 -1.48 -2.65
CA TYR A 42 32.45 -2.40 -2.54
C TYR A 42 32.47 -3.51 -3.62
N CYS A 43 33.18 -3.31 -4.73
CA CYS A 43 33.31 -4.33 -5.77
C CYS A 43 34.33 -5.40 -5.36
N ASP A 44 33.90 -6.64 -5.22
CA ASP A 44 34.77 -7.79 -4.93
C ASP A 44 35.59 -8.28 -6.16
N GLY A 45 35.09 -7.91 -7.36
CA GLY A 45 35.69 -8.32 -8.64
C GLY A 45 35.34 -9.73 -9.10
N LEU A 46 34.35 -10.40 -8.49
CA LEU A 46 33.87 -11.73 -8.90
C LEU A 46 33.10 -11.69 -10.22
N GLY A 47 32.27 -10.69 -10.42
CA GLY A 47 31.65 -10.43 -11.72
C GLY A 47 30.29 -11.07 -11.95
N ASP A 48 29.51 -11.40 -10.91
CA ASP A 48 28.17 -11.96 -11.01
C ASP A 48 27.20 -11.03 -11.76
N CYS A 49 27.53 -9.73 -11.82
CA CYS A 49 26.79 -8.73 -12.59
C CYS A 49 26.99 -8.83 -14.12
N LEU A 50 28.07 -9.48 -14.61
CA LEU A 50 28.35 -9.54 -16.06
C LEU A 50 27.30 -10.34 -16.82
N PRO A 51 26.99 -11.61 -16.45
CA PRO A 51 25.99 -12.41 -17.17
C PRO A 51 24.56 -11.86 -17.03
N ALA A 52 24.33 -11.00 -16.03
CA ALA A 52 23.03 -10.38 -15.83
C ALA A 52 22.75 -9.22 -16.80
N CYS A 53 23.74 -8.71 -17.51
CA CYS A 53 23.59 -7.56 -18.41
C CYS A 53 23.13 -7.99 -19.80
N PRO A 54 21.87 -7.74 -20.23
CA PRO A 54 21.38 -8.13 -21.55
C PRO A 54 22.00 -7.30 -22.68
N MET A 55 22.63 -6.16 -22.35
CA MET A 55 23.26 -5.26 -23.30
C MET A 55 24.77 -5.49 -23.42
N ASP A 56 25.32 -6.45 -22.67
CA ASP A 56 26.75 -6.71 -22.60
C ASP A 56 27.56 -5.40 -22.38
N ALA A 57 27.02 -4.56 -21.47
CA ALA A 57 27.59 -3.25 -21.16
C ALA A 57 28.61 -3.29 -20.01
N ILE A 58 28.88 -4.47 -19.43
CA ILE A 58 29.76 -4.64 -18.27
C ILE A 58 30.99 -5.46 -18.67
N SER A 59 32.16 -4.98 -18.28
CA SER A 59 33.45 -5.65 -18.48
C SER A 59 34.30 -5.52 -17.22
N PHE A 60 35.43 -6.16 -17.21
CA PHE A 60 36.45 -5.94 -16.17
C PHE A 60 37.53 -4.98 -16.65
N GLU A 61 38.03 -4.20 -15.73
CA GLU A 61 39.29 -3.46 -15.89
C GLU A 61 40.22 -3.68 -14.70
N GLU A 62 41.53 -3.66 -14.95
CA GLU A 62 42.51 -3.62 -13.89
C GLU A 62 43.01 -2.20 -13.72
N ARG A 63 42.80 -1.64 -12.56
CA ARG A 63 43.26 -0.29 -12.22
C ARG A 63 43.57 -0.14 -10.74
N GLU A 64 44.21 0.95 -10.40
CA GLU A 64 44.38 1.31 -9.00
C GLU A 64 43.02 1.62 -8.35
N ALA A 65 42.73 0.91 -7.27
CA ALA A 65 41.49 1.08 -6.51
C ALA A 65 41.75 0.79 -5.02
N LEU A 66 40.82 1.27 -4.18
CA LEU A 66 40.82 0.99 -2.76
C LEU A 66 40.69 -0.53 -2.51
N PRO A 67 41.29 -1.08 -1.44
CA PRO A 67 41.03 -2.46 -1.04
C PRO A 67 39.56 -2.73 -0.85
N TYR A 68 39.12 -3.95 -1.13
CA TYR A 68 37.74 -4.37 -0.82
C TYR A 68 37.44 -4.28 0.68
N ASP A 69 36.43 -3.57 1.04
CA ASP A 69 35.99 -3.35 2.42
C ASP A 69 34.76 -4.17 2.76
N HIS A 70 34.99 -5.42 3.16
CA HIS A 70 33.90 -6.33 3.56
C HIS A 70 33.04 -5.77 4.72
N ALA A 71 33.66 -5.06 5.68
CA ALA A 71 32.93 -4.53 6.83
C ALA A 71 31.99 -3.40 6.42
N ALA A 72 32.44 -2.49 5.54
CA ALA A 72 31.60 -1.43 5.00
C ALA A 72 30.46 -1.98 4.12
N VAL A 73 30.71 -3.03 3.33
CA VAL A 73 29.69 -3.71 2.55
C VAL A 73 28.62 -4.32 3.44
N GLN A 74 29.01 -5.06 4.49
CA GLN A 74 28.07 -5.65 5.45
C GLN A 74 27.22 -4.59 6.17
N ALA A 75 27.82 -3.47 6.57
CA ALA A 75 27.09 -2.35 7.18
C ALA A 75 26.06 -1.75 6.22
N ALA A 76 26.45 -1.46 4.97
CA ALA A 76 25.56 -0.90 3.95
C ALA A 76 24.42 -1.84 3.58
N MET A 77 24.68 -3.15 3.54
CA MET A 77 23.66 -4.17 3.29
C MET A 77 22.67 -4.27 4.46
N ALA A 78 23.15 -4.15 5.70
CA ALA A 78 22.30 -4.14 6.89
C ALA A 78 21.40 -2.90 6.89
N GLU A 79 21.92 -1.73 6.51
CA GLU A 79 21.12 -0.51 6.36
C GLU A 79 20.05 -0.65 5.29
N LYS A 80 20.40 -1.14 4.08
CA LYS A 80 19.43 -1.41 2.99
C LYS A 80 18.37 -2.44 3.40
N LYS A 81 18.75 -3.46 4.16
CA LYS A 81 17.81 -4.46 4.69
C LYS A 81 16.85 -3.85 5.71
N ASN A 82 17.33 -2.94 6.55
CA ASN A 82 16.51 -2.18 7.50
C ASN A 82 15.58 -1.20 6.79
N GLU A 83 16.03 -0.50 5.73
CA GLU A 83 15.19 0.36 4.91
C GLU A 83 14.10 -0.45 4.17
N LYS A 84 14.45 -1.62 3.63
CA LYS A 84 13.49 -2.53 2.99
C LYS A 84 12.51 -3.16 3.99
N ALA A 85 12.95 -3.39 5.22
CA ALA A 85 12.08 -3.84 6.32
C ALA A 85 11.18 -2.70 6.85
N ALA A 86 11.64 -1.44 6.78
CA ALA A 86 10.82 -0.26 7.08
C ALA A 86 9.77 0.04 5.99
N ALA A 87 10.04 -0.39 4.75
CA ALA A 87 9.07 -0.47 3.65
C ALA A 87 8.32 -1.81 3.67
N ALA A 88 8.04 -2.36 4.87
CA ALA A 88 7.35 -3.63 5.04
C ALA A 88 6.05 -3.63 4.24
N GLU A 89 5.84 -4.68 3.48
CA GLU A 89 4.56 -4.93 2.80
C GLU A 89 3.42 -4.71 3.79
N VAL A 90 2.59 -3.71 3.53
CA VAL A 90 1.38 -3.52 4.31
C VAL A 90 0.43 -4.66 3.97
N PRO A 91 0.21 -5.63 4.85
CA PRO A 91 -0.60 -6.78 4.51
C PRO A 91 -2.05 -6.36 4.27
N CYS A 92 -2.70 -7.01 3.32
CA CYS A 92 -4.13 -6.87 3.13
C CYS A 92 -4.85 -7.30 4.42
N ARG A 93 -5.71 -6.42 4.96
CA ARG A 93 -6.50 -6.69 6.18
C ARG A 93 -7.96 -7.05 5.89
N LEU A 94 -8.31 -7.19 4.61
CA LEU A 94 -9.66 -7.54 4.20
C LEU A 94 -10.02 -8.96 4.64
N THR A 95 -11.19 -9.09 5.27
CA THR A 95 -11.66 -10.36 5.85
C THR A 95 -12.91 -10.90 5.16
N ASN A 96 -13.52 -10.13 4.25
CA ASN A 96 -14.74 -10.51 3.56
C ASN A 96 -14.71 -10.19 2.06
N TRP A 97 -15.51 -10.92 1.30
CA TRP A 97 -15.78 -10.69 -0.10
C TRP A 97 -17.22 -11.14 -0.43
N PRO A 98 -17.96 -10.44 -1.32
CA PRO A 98 -17.60 -9.18 -1.98
C PRO A 98 -17.61 -7.98 -1.02
N VAL A 99 -16.98 -6.86 -1.46
CA VAL A 99 -16.96 -5.62 -0.67
C VAL A 99 -18.00 -4.60 -1.15
N GLN A 100 -18.44 -4.65 -2.40
CA GLN A 100 -19.41 -3.70 -2.96
C GLN A 100 -20.80 -3.91 -2.33
N ILE A 101 -21.36 -2.84 -1.74
CA ILE A 101 -22.68 -2.88 -1.06
C ILE A 101 -23.76 -3.48 -1.96
N LYS A 102 -23.78 -3.10 -3.25
CA LYS A 102 -24.79 -3.57 -4.20
C LYS A 102 -24.73 -5.07 -4.48
N LEU A 103 -23.57 -5.70 -4.34
CA LEU A 103 -23.35 -7.12 -4.61
C LEU A 103 -23.67 -8.03 -3.43
N LEU A 104 -23.82 -7.47 -2.22
CA LEU A 104 -24.07 -8.27 -1.04
C LEU A 104 -25.51 -8.86 -1.05
N PRO A 105 -25.70 -10.13 -0.72
CA PRO A 105 -27.01 -10.61 -0.30
C PRO A 105 -27.41 -9.96 1.04
N VAL A 106 -28.69 -9.91 1.36
CA VAL A 106 -29.17 -9.23 2.57
C VAL A 106 -28.72 -9.95 3.84
N ASN A 107 -28.72 -11.29 3.83
CA ASN A 107 -28.26 -12.10 4.96
C ASN A 107 -26.84 -12.59 4.65
N VAL A 108 -25.85 -12.11 5.38
CA VAL A 108 -24.42 -12.45 5.19
C VAL A 108 -23.75 -12.73 6.53
N GLY A 109 -23.23 -13.94 6.69
CA GLY A 109 -22.68 -14.40 7.97
C GLY A 109 -21.56 -13.54 8.56
N PHE A 110 -20.75 -12.90 7.71
CA PHE A 110 -19.63 -12.07 8.18
C PHE A 110 -20.02 -10.72 8.79
N LEU A 111 -21.30 -10.32 8.72
CA LEU A 111 -21.80 -9.12 9.39
C LEU A 111 -22.28 -9.42 10.83
N ASN A 112 -22.52 -10.67 11.19
CA ASN A 112 -23.03 -11.01 12.51
C ASN A 112 -21.93 -10.91 13.57
N GLY A 113 -22.18 -10.08 14.60
CA GLY A 113 -21.23 -9.78 15.67
C GLY A 113 -20.05 -8.89 15.21
N ALA A 114 -20.11 -8.34 13.99
CA ALA A 114 -19.01 -7.58 13.41
C ALA A 114 -19.13 -6.07 13.65
N ASP A 115 -17.97 -5.42 13.73
CA ASP A 115 -17.83 -4.00 13.46
C ASP A 115 -17.76 -3.83 11.94
N VAL A 116 -18.57 -2.93 11.40
CA VAL A 116 -18.73 -2.75 9.95
C VAL A 116 -18.08 -1.45 9.50
N LEU A 117 -17.16 -1.52 8.57
CA LEU A 117 -16.65 -0.36 7.85
C LEU A 117 -17.52 -0.14 6.60
N VAL A 118 -18.21 0.98 6.55
CA VAL A 118 -18.81 1.51 5.32
C VAL A 118 -17.88 2.57 4.77
N ALA A 119 -17.28 2.35 3.60
CA ALA A 119 -16.31 3.28 3.05
C ALA A 119 -16.73 3.80 1.66
N ALA A 120 -16.54 5.10 1.45
CA ALA A 120 -16.64 5.67 0.12
C ALA A 120 -15.46 5.20 -0.73
N ASP A 121 -15.69 4.80 -1.98
CA ASP A 121 -14.69 4.18 -2.88
C ASP A 121 -13.35 4.92 -2.93
N CYS A 122 -13.37 6.26 -2.85
CA CYS A 122 -12.15 7.07 -2.95
C CYS A 122 -11.28 7.05 -1.68
N THR A 123 -11.80 6.61 -0.52
CA THR A 123 -11.10 6.76 0.77
C THR A 123 -9.83 5.92 0.86
N ALA A 124 -9.87 4.70 0.33
CA ALA A 124 -8.72 3.80 0.32
C ALA A 124 -7.56 4.31 -0.57
N TYR A 125 -7.86 5.13 -1.57
CA TYR A 125 -6.87 5.70 -2.48
C TYR A 125 -6.22 6.97 -1.92
N SER A 126 -6.93 7.71 -1.07
CA SER A 126 -6.42 8.95 -0.48
C SER A 126 -5.71 8.72 0.85
N TYR A 127 -6.11 7.73 1.65
CA TYR A 127 -5.56 7.48 2.97
C TYR A 127 -4.57 6.30 2.97
N GLY A 128 -3.27 6.59 3.06
CA GLY A 128 -2.19 5.60 2.86
C GLY A 128 -2.18 4.43 3.87
N ARG A 129 -2.76 4.60 5.08
CA ARG A 129 -2.84 3.55 6.11
C ARG A 129 -4.22 2.89 6.20
N PHE A 130 -5.00 2.95 5.12
CA PHE A 130 -6.42 2.56 5.13
C PHE A 130 -6.66 1.14 5.67
N HIS A 131 -5.82 0.18 5.28
CA HIS A 131 -5.94 -1.20 5.75
C HIS A 131 -5.69 -1.37 7.25
N GLU A 132 -4.70 -0.66 7.80
CA GLU A 132 -4.38 -0.76 9.23
C GLU A 132 -5.38 -0.02 10.11
N ASP A 133 -5.82 1.18 9.69
CA ASP A 133 -6.59 2.06 10.55
C ASP A 133 -8.10 1.89 10.39
N PHE A 134 -8.57 1.33 9.25
CA PHE A 134 -10.00 1.18 8.95
C PHE A 134 -10.43 -0.25 8.62
N VAL A 135 -9.69 -1.00 7.80
CA VAL A 135 -10.11 -2.34 7.36
C VAL A 135 -9.86 -3.39 8.44
N LYS A 136 -8.77 -3.27 9.17
CA LYS A 136 -8.35 -4.22 10.20
C LYS A 136 -9.41 -4.37 11.30
N GLY A 137 -9.91 -5.59 11.46
CA GLY A 137 -10.91 -5.94 12.47
C GLY A 137 -12.34 -5.58 12.08
N ASN A 138 -12.57 -5.01 10.88
CA ASN A 138 -13.89 -4.63 10.40
C ASN A 138 -14.33 -5.51 9.22
N ALA A 139 -15.62 -5.82 9.15
CA ALA A 139 -16.25 -6.26 7.92
C ALA A 139 -16.42 -5.05 6.99
N THR A 140 -15.78 -5.08 5.83
CA THR A 140 -15.66 -3.90 4.96
C THR A 140 -16.68 -3.94 3.81
N VAL A 141 -17.44 -2.87 3.65
CA VAL A 141 -18.35 -2.66 2.52
C VAL A 141 -18.13 -1.27 1.91
N ILE A 142 -18.14 -1.18 0.59
CA ILE A 142 -17.79 0.04 -0.12
C ILE A 142 -18.85 0.44 -1.15
N GLY A 143 -18.83 1.72 -1.54
CA GLY A 143 -19.68 2.23 -2.62
C GLY A 143 -19.52 3.72 -2.85
N CYS A 144 -20.04 4.18 -4.00
CA CYS A 144 -20.09 5.59 -4.36
C CYS A 144 -21.50 5.97 -4.80
N PRO A 145 -22.29 6.68 -3.96
CA PRO A 145 -23.67 7.04 -4.32
C PRO A 145 -23.74 7.92 -5.57
N LYS A 146 -22.69 8.66 -5.88
CA LYS A 146 -22.62 9.52 -7.07
C LYS A 146 -22.39 8.73 -8.35
N LEU A 147 -21.44 7.77 -8.35
CA LEU A 147 -21.15 6.93 -9.52
C LEU A 147 -22.24 5.89 -9.76
N ASP A 148 -22.70 5.26 -8.71
CA ASP A 148 -23.72 4.24 -8.78
C ASP A 148 -25.13 4.79 -9.06
N ASN A 149 -25.32 6.11 -8.88
CA ASN A 149 -26.63 6.76 -8.91
C ASN A 149 -27.66 5.99 -8.07
N TYR A 150 -27.27 5.63 -6.84
CA TYR A 150 -27.99 4.71 -5.99
C TYR A 150 -28.10 5.23 -4.55
N ASP A 151 -29.30 5.16 -3.95
CA ASP A 151 -29.50 5.39 -2.53
C ASP A 151 -29.26 4.09 -1.76
N TYR A 152 -28.16 4.05 -1.02
CA TYR A 152 -27.80 2.89 -0.22
C TYR A 152 -28.62 2.70 1.05
N SER A 153 -29.47 3.65 1.43
CA SER A 153 -30.20 3.60 2.71
C SER A 153 -31.08 2.36 2.87
N GLU A 154 -31.77 1.95 1.81
CA GLU A 154 -32.61 0.75 1.84
C GLU A 154 -31.77 -0.53 1.90
N LYS A 155 -30.72 -0.61 1.09
CA LYS A 155 -29.84 -1.79 1.05
C LYS A 155 -29.07 -1.99 2.35
N LEU A 156 -28.46 -0.92 2.88
CA LEU A 156 -27.79 -0.96 4.17
C LEU A 156 -28.77 -1.20 5.30
N GLY A 157 -29.96 -0.59 5.24
CA GLY A 157 -31.02 -0.81 6.21
C GLY A 157 -31.45 -2.28 6.27
N ALA A 158 -31.66 -2.91 5.13
CA ALA A 158 -31.97 -4.34 5.05
C ALA A 158 -30.82 -5.21 5.60
N LEU A 159 -29.56 -4.86 5.28
CA LEU A 159 -28.37 -5.55 5.81
C LEU A 159 -28.29 -5.43 7.34
N PHE A 160 -28.50 -4.23 7.90
CA PHE A 160 -28.42 -4.00 9.35
C PHE A 160 -29.61 -4.62 10.09
N THR A 161 -30.78 -4.71 9.46
CA THR A 161 -31.95 -5.41 10.03
C THR A 161 -31.72 -6.90 10.13
N ALA A 162 -31.20 -7.51 9.04
CA ALA A 162 -31.07 -8.96 8.91
C ALA A 162 -29.86 -9.55 9.66
N ASN A 163 -28.84 -8.74 10.00
CA ASN A 163 -27.60 -9.19 10.60
C ASN A 163 -27.36 -8.48 11.95
N ASP A 164 -26.65 -9.14 12.86
CA ASP A 164 -26.30 -8.59 14.18
C ASP A 164 -25.04 -7.72 14.09
N VAL A 165 -25.19 -6.46 13.60
CA VAL A 165 -24.10 -5.49 13.45
C VAL A 165 -23.82 -4.83 14.80
N ARG A 166 -22.56 -4.90 15.26
CA ARG A 166 -22.13 -4.35 16.56
C ARG A 166 -21.92 -2.83 16.52
N SER A 167 -21.25 -2.35 15.49
CA SER A 167 -20.99 -0.93 15.27
C SER A 167 -20.80 -0.63 13.79
N VAL A 168 -20.92 0.64 13.40
CA VAL A 168 -20.64 1.11 12.04
C VAL A 168 -19.62 2.24 12.08
N THR A 169 -18.55 2.09 11.32
CA THR A 169 -17.63 3.19 10.99
C THR A 169 -17.85 3.60 9.55
N LEU A 170 -18.21 4.86 9.34
CA LEU A 170 -18.29 5.47 8.02
C LEU A 170 -17.00 6.22 7.71
N ALA A 171 -16.23 5.76 6.73
CA ALA A 171 -15.13 6.52 6.14
C ALA A 171 -15.60 7.22 4.86
N ARG A 172 -15.51 8.55 4.81
CA ARG A 172 -15.93 9.33 3.66
C ARG A 172 -14.95 10.43 3.31
N MET A 173 -14.97 10.86 2.05
CA MET A 173 -14.20 12.02 1.63
C MET A 173 -14.90 13.32 2.05
N PHE A 174 -14.11 14.36 2.23
CA PHE A 174 -14.55 15.74 2.53
C PHE A 174 -15.46 16.36 1.45
N VAL A 175 -15.49 15.80 0.24
CA VAL A 175 -16.19 16.35 -0.92
C VAL A 175 -17.72 16.19 -0.84
N PRO A 176 -18.52 17.09 -1.46
CA PRO A 176 -19.97 17.09 -1.38
C PRO A 176 -20.63 15.78 -1.84
N CYS A 177 -20.08 15.11 -2.86
CA CYS A 177 -20.65 13.86 -3.37
C CYS A 177 -20.68 12.72 -2.32
N CYS A 178 -19.79 12.75 -1.30
CA CYS A 178 -19.81 11.78 -0.21
C CYS A 178 -20.83 12.10 0.90
N GLY A 179 -21.48 13.27 0.88
CA GLY A 179 -22.56 13.60 1.83
C GLY A 179 -23.73 12.63 1.72
N GLY A 180 -24.03 12.14 0.53
CA GLY A 180 -25.07 11.14 0.30
C GLY A 180 -24.81 9.80 1.03
N MET A 181 -23.55 9.39 1.16
CA MET A 181 -23.22 8.16 1.91
C MET A 181 -23.49 8.31 3.40
N GLU A 182 -23.16 9.47 3.98
CA GLU A 182 -23.45 9.73 5.40
C GLU A 182 -24.96 9.75 5.68
N ALA A 183 -25.72 10.39 4.82
CA ALA A 183 -27.20 10.40 4.92
C ALA A 183 -27.78 8.97 4.80
N ALA A 184 -27.27 8.19 3.86
CA ALA A 184 -27.70 6.82 3.64
C ALA A 184 -27.43 5.91 4.84
N VAL A 185 -26.23 6.00 5.44
CA VAL A 185 -25.87 5.20 6.64
C VAL A 185 -26.73 5.55 7.83
N LYS A 186 -26.93 6.85 8.10
CA LYS A 186 -27.80 7.31 9.19
C LYS A 186 -29.25 6.80 9.02
N LYS A 187 -29.81 6.94 7.81
CA LYS A 187 -31.13 6.43 7.49
C LYS A 187 -31.22 4.90 7.58
N ALA A 188 -30.16 4.19 7.16
CA ALA A 188 -30.09 2.73 7.26
C ALA A 188 -30.13 2.23 8.72
N ILE A 189 -29.44 2.90 9.63
CA ILE A 189 -29.49 2.60 11.07
C ILE A 189 -30.90 2.80 11.59
N GLN A 190 -31.57 3.90 11.22
CA GLN A 190 -32.97 4.15 11.59
C GLN A 190 -33.93 3.07 11.05
N ILE A 191 -33.77 2.67 9.77
CA ILE A 191 -34.57 1.60 9.14
C ILE A 191 -34.40 0.28 9.90
N SER A 192 -33.18 -0.03 10.37
CA SER A 192 -32.92 -1.28 11.10
C SER A 192 -33.65 -1.39 12.44
N GLY A 193 -34.06 -0.25 13.02
CA GLY A 193 -34.67 -0.19 14.35
C GLY A 193 -33.70 -0.60 15.49
N LYS A 194 -32.40 -0.77 15.19
CA LYS A 194 -31.40 -1.18 16.16
C LYS A 194 -30.57 0.03 16.65
N ASN A 195 -30.11 -0.03 17.89
CA ASN A 195 -29.19 0.96 18.44
C ASN A 195 -27.75 0.61 18.03
N ILE A 196 -27.33 1.02 16.83
CA ILE A 196 -26.00 0.76 16.29
C ILE A 196 -25.15 2.03 16.41
N PRO A 197 -24.04 2.02 17.21
CA PRO A 197 -23.15 3.16 17.31
C PRO A 197 -22.54 3.50 15.94
N LEU A 198 -22.48 4.78 15.60
CA LEU A 198 -21.95 5.28 14.33
C LEU A 198 -20.75 6.19 14.57
N ARG A 199 -19.60 5.81 14.06
CA ARG A 199 -18.40 6.67 13.94
C ARG A 199 -18.31 7.21 12.52
N VAL A 200 -18.16 8.52 12.35
CA VAL A 200 -17.98 9.17 11.05
C VAL A 200 -16.60 9.79 10.95
N VAL A 201 -15.82 9.31 10.00
CA VAL A 201 -14.46 9.81 9.69
C VAL A 201 -14.48 10.49 8.34
N THR A 202 -14.04 11.75 8.30
CA THR A 202 -13.94 12.54 7.07
C THR A 202 -12.49 12.73 6.68
N ILE A 203 -12.14 12.36 5.45
CA ILE A 203 -10.77 12.32 4.93
C ILE A 203 -10.63 13.37 3.82
N SER A 204 -9.51 14.10 3.81
CA SER A 204 -9.14 15.05 2.76
C SER A 204 -8.60 14.32 1.51
N ALA A 205 -8.49 15.04 0.39
CA ALA A 205 -7.84 14.51 -0.81
C ALA A 205 -6.34 14.25 -0.63
N GLN A 206 -5.72 14.87 0.37
CA GLN A 206 -4.31 14.69 0.74
C GLN A 206 -4.10 13.56 1.76
N GLY A 207 -5.19 12.88 2.17
CA GLY A 207 -5.12 11.75 3.11
C GLY A 207 -5.07 12.15 4.58
N GLU A 208 -5.52 13.35 4.93
CA GLU A 208 -5.61 13.80 6.32
C GLU A 208 -7.00 13.51 6.90
N ILE A 209 -7.08 13.11 8.16
CA ILE A 209 -8.35 13.00 8.88
C ILE A 209 -8.75 14.40 9.34
N LEU A 210 -9.79 14.95 8.71
CA LEU A 210 -10.33 16.28 9.03
C LEU A 210 -11.33 16.26 10.19
N LYS A 211 -12.03 15.13 10.34
CA LYS A 211 -13.08 14.96 11.35
C LYS A 211 -13.19 13.49 11.71
N ASP A 212 -13.31 13.21 13.00
CA ASP A 212 -13.56 11.89 13.56
C ASP A 212 -14.52 12.03 14.73
N VAL A 213 -15.74 11.57 14.57
CA VAL A 213 -16.79 11.75 15.58
C VAL A 213 -17.61 10.49 15.74
N VAL A 214 -17.95 10.18 16.97
CA VAL A 214 -18.93 9.15 17.33
C VAL A 214 -20.27 9.82 17.54
N ILE A 215 -21.30 9.27 16.92
CA ILE A 215 -22.68 9.70 17.04
C ILE A 215 -23.40 8.62 17.85
N GLU A 216 -23.81 8.98 19.05
CA GLU A 216 -24.69 8.15 19.87
C GLU A 216 -26.12 8.38 19.38
N ASN A 217 -26.86 7.29 19.13
CA ASN A 217 -28.26 7.33 18.63
C ASN A 217 -29.23 7.33 19.81
#